data_3ede9effa4cd30904c257bba186b3df5
#
_entry.id   3ede9effa4cd30904c257bba186b3df5
#
_cell.length_a   1.000
_cell.length_b   1.000
_cell.length_c   1.000
_cell.angle_alpha   90.00
_cell.angle_beta   90.00
_cell.angle_gamma   90.00
#
_symmetry.space_group_name_H-M   'P 1'
#
loop_
_entity.id
_entity.type
_entity.pdbx_description
1 polymer ?
#
loop_
_entity_poly.entity_id
_entity_poly.type
_entity_poly.pdbx_seq_one_letter_code
_entity_poly.pdbx_strand_id
1 'polypeptide(L)'
;LFLATLFLPIAFAAELTLSSPLNHQVCQRNTPLKISGSLPQAAKNKLTLEARLGENLWTKIGSLSAGKTNFTAQLTSAQTGWHRLELRAKSNDDILHTGSVARLGIGEVFLIAGQSNSANHGEKKLTVQSGMVTSFDGTKWQIADDPQGGASGRGGSFTPPFGDAMAKRFDVPIGIVSIGSGGTSVREWLPKGSRFPNPPTILNKVTQLENGEWESKGLLFDKLANRLRILGPNGFRTVLWHQGESDANQRDSTRTLPG
;
A
#
# COMPACT_ATOMS: atom_id res chain seq x y z
N LEU A 1 -13.67 -45.85 45.11
CA LEU A 1 -12.55 -45.17 44.42
C LEU A 1 -13.15 -44.21 43.41
N PHE A 2 -13.20 -42.90 43.75
CA PHE A 2 -13.65 -41.85 42.81
C PHE A 2 -12.46 -41.41 41.96
N LEU A 3 -12.47 -41.68 40.69
CA LEU A 3 -11.53 -41.12 39.74
C LEU A 3 -11.96 -39.67 39.44
N ALA A 4 -11.22 -38.70 39.97
CA ALA A 4 -11.39 -37.30 39.61
C ALA A 4 -10.72 -37.08 38.23
N THR A 5 -11.51 -36.95 37.18
CA THR A 5 -11.02 -36.52 35.89
C THR A 5 -10.68 -35.03 35.95
N LEU A 6 -9.37 -34.73 35.98
CA LEU A 6 -8.88 -33.35 35.85
C LEU A 6 -9.15 -32.85 34.41
N PHE A 7 -10.17 -32.04 34.26
CA PHE A 7 -10.31 -31.23 33.03
C PHE A 7 -9.29 -30.08 33.08
N LEU A 8 -8.18 -30.24 32.41
CA LEU A 8 -7.29 -29.10 32.11
C LEU A 8 -8.00 -28.18 31.11
N PRO A 9 -8.17 -26.88 31.42
CA PRO A 9 -8.76 -25.97 30.49
C PRO A 9 -7.84 -25.85 29.26
N ILE A 10 -8.38 -26.11 28.06
CA ILE A 10 -7.69 -25.81 26.82
C ILE A 10 -7.62 -24.28 26.74
N ALA A 11 -6.46 -23.71 27.03
CA ALA A 11 -6.22 -22.29 26.87
C ALA A 11 -6.16 -21.98 25.34
N PHE A 12 -7.19 -21.36 24.83
CA PHE A 12 -7.14 -20.84 23.45
C PHE A 12 -6.15 -19.68 23.38
N ALA A 13 -5.28 -19.68 22.37
CA ALA A 13 -4.38 -18.57 22.10
C ALA A 13 -5.20 -17.30 21.83
N ALA A 14 -4.87 -16.20 22.49
CA ALA A 14 -5.54 -14.93 22.27
C ALA A 14 -5.17 -14.35 20.91
N GLU A 15 -6.10 -13.64 20.27
CA GLU A 15 -5.86 -13.02 18.97
C GLU A 15 -4.93 -11.80 19.10
N LEU A 16 -3.88 -11.74 18.27
CA LEU A 16 -3.09 -10.55 18.04
C LEU A 16 -3.59 -9.80 16.81
N THR A 17 -3.47 -8.48 16.81
CA THR A 17 -3.90 -7.63 15.68
C THR A 17 -2.71 -7.30 14.80
N LEU A 18 -2.83 -7.58 13.48
CA LEU A 18 -1.85 -7.18 12.48
C LEU A 18 -2.24 -5.81 11.90
N SER A 19 -1.31 -4.86 11.94
CA SER A 19 -1.43 -3.54 11.28
C SER A 19 -0.72 -3.50 9.92
N SER A 20 0.20 -4.43 9.67
CA SER A 20 0.87 -4.65 8.38
C SER A 20 1.40 -6.08 8.33
N PRO A 21 1.28 -6.78 7.18
CA PRO A 21 0.53 -6.38 5.99
C PRO A 21 -0.98 -6.41 6.20
N LEU A 22 -1.70 -5.68 5.34
CA LEU A 22 -3.16 -5.69 5.31
C LEU A 22 -3.68 -6.83 4.44
N ASN A 23 -4.94 -7.21 4.66
CA ASN A 23 -5.59 -8.19 3.77
C ASN A 23 -5.67 -7.65 2.35
N HIS A 24 -5.47 -8.50 1.33
CA HIS A 24 -5.36 -8.16 -0.08
C HIS A 24 -4.14 -7.30 -0.45
N GLN A 25 -3.26 -6.94 0.48
CA GLN A 25 -2.03 -6.23 0.16
C GLN A 25 -1.14 -7.06 -0.77
N VAL A 26 -0.56 -6.40 -1.77
CA VAL A 26 0.58 -6.93 -2.52
C VAL A 26 1.84 -6.24 -2.04
N CYS A 27 2.83 -7.02 -1.66
CA CYS A 27 4.17 -6.57 -1.32
C CYS A 27 5.11 -6.84 -2.49
N GLN A 28 6.03 -5.90 -2.73
CA GLN A 28 7.03 -6.02 -3.80
C GLN A 28 7.89 -7.26 -3.55
N ARG A 29 8.00 -8.14 -4.55
CA ARG A 29 8.87 -9.32 -4.47
C ARG A 29 10.35 -8.94 -4.34
N ASN A 30 11.16 -9.85 -3.86
CA ASN A 30 12.60 -9.66 -3.59
C ASN A 30 12.90 -8.59 -2.54
N THR A 31 11.90 -8.23 -1.72
CA THR A 31 12.08 -7.34 -0.56
C THR A 31 11.60 -8.04 0.71
N PRO A 32 12.19 -7.78 1.87
CA PRO A 32 11.69 -8.32 3.12
C PRO A 32 10.26 -7.84 3.40
N LEU A 33 9.37 -8.78 3.70
CA LEU A 33 8.01 -8.49 4.14
C LEU A 33 8.03 -7.86 5.52
N LYS A 34 7.59 -6.62 5.65
CA LYS A 34 7.45 -5.94 6.94
C LYS A 34 6.17 -6.39 7.62
N ILE A 35 6.29 -6.83 8.87
CA ILE A 35 5.19 -7.32 9.69
C ILE A 35 5.12 -6.46 10.94
N SER A 36 3.96 -5.85 11.21
CA SER A 36 3.71 -5.05 12.40
C SER A 36 2.36 -5.38 12.99
N GLY A 37 2.26 -5.28 14.30
CA GLY A 37 1.02 -5.56 14.98
C GLY A 37 1.11 -5.32 16.47
N SER A 38 0.05 -5.71 17.19
CA SER A 38 -0.03 -5.57 18.63
C SER A 38 -0.71 -6.76 19.30
N LEU A 39 -0.30 -7.03 20.52
CA LEU A 39 -1.01 -7.91 21.43
C LEU A 39 -2.18 -7.15 22.08
N PRO A 40 -3.24 -7.84 22.49
CA PRO A 40 -4.36 -7.22 23.21
C PRO A 40 -3.94 -6.67 24.58
N GLN A 41 -2.87 -7.21 25.17
CA GLN A 41 -2.31 -6.79 26.45
C GLN A 41 -0.78 -6.86 26.42
N ALA A 42 -0.12 -6.13 27.33
CA ALA A 42 1.33 -6.16 27.44
C ALA A 42 1.84 -7.60 27.78
N ALA A 43 2.89 -8.00 27.07
CA ALA A 43 3.50 -9.31 27.29
C ALA A 43 4.03 -9.41 28.74
N LYS A 44 3.62 -10.44 29.48
CA LYS A 44 4.12 -10.69 30.86
C LYS A 44 5.59 -11.09 30.86
N ASN A 45 5.99 -11.87 29.86
CA ASN A 45 7.34 -12.38 29.66
C ASN A 45 7.83 -12.05 28.26
N LYS A 46 9.11 -12.27 27.98
CA LYS A 46 9.64 -12.21 26.62
C LYS A 46 8.98 -13.29 25.76
N LEU A 47 8.45 -12.89 24.59
CA LEU A 47 7.83 -13.79 23.61
C LEU A 47 8.71 -13.93 22.37
N THR A 48 8.74 -15.12 21.81
CA THR A 48 9.28 -15.38 20.47
C THR A 48 8.16 -15.16 19.45
N LEU A 49 8.45 -14.39 18.39
CA LEU A 49 7.54 -14.16 17.27
C LEU A 49 7.96 -15.05 16.11
N GLU A 50 7.02 -15.83 15.61
CA GLU A 50 7.21 -16.69 14.44
C GLU A 50 6.12 -16.42 13.41
N ALA A 51 6.48 -16.55 12.13
CA ALA A 51 5.55 -16.40 11.02
C ALA A 51 5.75 -17.52 9.99
N ARG A 52 4.70 -17.79 9.22
CA ARG A 52 4.77 -18.63 8.02
C ARG A 52 3.88 -18.09 6.90
N LEU A 53 4.24 -18.40 5.68
CA LEU A 53 3.44 -18.15 4.47
C LEU A 53 2.90 -19.47 3.95
N GLY A 54 1.57 -19.60 3.87
CA GLY A 54 0.92 -20.84 3.45
C GLY A 54 1.34 -22.02 4.31
N GLU A 55 1.71 -23.11 3.67
CA GLU A 55 2.13 -24.35 4.33
C GLU A 55 3.63 -24.43 4.65
N ASN A 56 4.37 -23.33 4.55
CA ASN A 56 5.79 -23.31 4.86
C ASN A 56 6.06 -23.58 6.36
N LEU A 57 7.30 -23.89 6.67
CA LEU A 57 7.75 -24.02 8.04
C LEU A 57 7.67 -22.67 8.78
N TRP A 58 7.37 -22.75 10.08
CA TRP A 58 7.42 -21.60 10.96
C TRP A 58 8.84 -21.04 11.05
N THR A 59 8.98 -19.76 10.78
CA THR A 59 10.25 -19.05 10.83
C THR A 59 10.21 -18.02 11.95
N LYS A 60 11.23 -18.02 12.80
CA LYS A 60 11.41 -16.99 13.82
C LYS A 60 11.70 -15.65 13.13
N ILE A 61 10.85 -14.65 13.40
CA ILE A 61 10.95 -13.29 12.83
C ILE A 61 11.39 -12.23 13.85
N GLY A 62 11.44 -12.59 15.13
CA GLY A 62 11.85 -11.65 16.17
C GLY A 62 11.42 -12.09 17.57
N SER A 63 11.42 -11.12 18.47
CA SER A 63 10.91 -11.28 19.81
C SER A 63 10.26 -10.00 20.33
N LEU A 64 9.35 -10.14 21.28
CA LEU A 64 8.70 -9.04 21.98
C LEU A 64 9.11 -9.09 23.46
N SER A 65 9.65 -7.99 23.99
CA SER A 65 10.06 -7.89 25.38
C SER A 65 8.86 -7.82 26.32
N ALA A 66 9.03 -8.25 27.56
CA ALA A 66 8.04 -8.05 28.63
C ALA A 66 7.64 -6.55 28.74
N GLY A 67 6.40 -6.28 29.08
CA GLY A 67 5.83 -4.94 29.20
C GLY A 67 5.48 -4.25 27.86
N LYS A 68 5.76 -4.88 26.71
CA LYS A 68 5.43 -4.34 25.38
C LYS A 68 4.17 -4.99 24.81
N THR A 69 3.44 -4.19 24.01
CA THR A 69 2.30 -4.65 23.22
C THR A 69 2.65 -4.69 21.73
N ASN A 70 3.31 -3.65 21.21
CA ASN A 70 3.56 -3.47 19.78
C ASN A 70 4.84 -4.20 19.35
N PHE A 71 4.80 -4.77 18.15
CA PHE A 71 5.95 -5.41 17.54
C PHE A 71 6.09 -4.98 16.07
N THR A 72 7.34 -5.03 15.61
CA THR A 72 7.70 -4.93 14.20
C THR A 72 8.75 -6.00 13.92
N ALA A 73 8.59 -6.70 12.80
CA ALA A 73 9.46 -7.79 12.39
C ALA A 73 9.57 -7.81 10.85
N GLN A 74 10.43 -8.67 10.34
CA GLN A 74 10.60 -8.90 8.91
C GLN A 74 10.64 -10.39 8.61
N LEU A 75 10.03 -10.79 7.50
CA LEU A 75 10.10 -12.13 6.96
C LEU A 75 10.65 -12.06 5.54
N THR A 76 11.76 -12.74 5.27
CA THR A 76 12.31 -12.88 3.93
C THR A 76 11.69 -14.12 3.28
N SER A 77 11.12 -13.96 2.08
CA SER A 77 10.59 -15.05 1.27
C SER A 77 10.95 -14.83 -0.19
N ALA A 78 11.33 -15.91 -0.84
CA ALA A 78 11.53 -15.95 -2.30
C ALA A 78 10.26 -16.38 -3.05
N GLN A 79 9.21 -16.80 -2.34
CA GLN A 79 7.97 -17.28 -2.96
C GLN A 79 7.13 -16.10 -3.42
N THR A 80 6.73 -16.11 -4.68
CA THR A 80 5.73 -15.21 -5.25
C THR A 80 4.34 -15.85 -5.22
N GLY A 81 3.30 -15.06 -5.42
CA GLY A 81 1.93 -15.55 -5.45
C GLY A 81 1.08 -15.03 -4.30
N TRP A 82 -0.13 -15.60 -4.17
CA TRP A 82 -1.04 -15.33 -3.06
C TRP A 82 -0.82 -16.32 -1.94
N HIS A 83 -0.72 -15.82 -0.71
CA HIS A 83 -0.46 -16.62 0.48
C HIS A 83 -1.39 -16.21 1.63
N ARG A 84 -1.66 -17.13 2.53
CA ARG A 84 -2.06 -16.82 3.90
C ARG A 84 -0.79 -16.55 4.71
N LEU A 85 -0.75 -15.42 5.40
CA LEU A 85 0.28 -15.15 6.41
C LEU A 85 -0.29 -15.53 7.77
N GLU A 86 0.45 -16.31 8.52
CA GLU A 86 0.13 -16.66 9.91
C GLU A 86 1.25 -16.25 10.84
N LEU A 87 0.87 -15.73 12.00
CA LEU A 87 1.77 -15.36 13.08
C LEU A 87 1.39 -16.11 14.35
N ARG A 88 2.42 -16.41 15.15
CA ARG A 88 2.24 -16.83 16.53
C ARG A 88 3.29 -16.18 17.44
N ALA A 89 2.88 -15.88 18.68
CA ALA A 89 3.76 -15.43 19.73
C ALA A 89 3.81 -16.50 20.81
N LYS A 90 5.02 -16.98 21.14
CA LYS A 90 5.27 -18.11 22.02
C LYS A 90 6.06 -17.68 23.25
N SER A 91 5.73 -18.31 24.41
CA SER A 91 6.59 -18.34 25.57
C SER A 91 7.05 -19.78 25.76
N ASN A 92 8.33 -20.03 25.57
CA ASN A 92 8.88 -21.39 25.40
C ASN A 92 8.13 -22.12 24.26
N ASP A 93 7.48 -23.24 24.54
CA ASP A 93 6.69 -24.01 23.56
C ASP A 93 5.20 -23.66 23.55
N ASP A 94 4.73 -22.87 24.51
CA ASP A 94 3.32 -22.47 24.59
C ASP A 94 2.99 -21.35 23.61
N ILE A 95 1.99 -21.56 22.77
CA ILE A 95 1.45 -20.54 21.85
C ILE A 95 0.44 -19.70 22.64
N LEU A 96 0.79 -18.43 22.91
CA LEU A 96 -0.05 -17.52 23.69
C LEU A 96 -0.94 -16.64 22.83
N HIS A 97 -0.44 -16.27 21.63
CA HIS A 97 -1.19 -15.42 20.71
C HIS A 97 -1.02 -15.88 19.27
N THR A 98 -2.07 -15.71 18.48
CA THR A 98 -2.06 -16.00 17.04
C THR A 98 -2.72 -14.86 16.27
N GLY A 99 -2.34 -14.70 15.01
CA GLY A 99 -2.97 -13.76 14.10
C GLY A 99 -2.72 -14.14 12.65
N SER A 100 -3.53 -13.66 11.74
CA SER A 100 -3.34 -14.01 10.33
C SER A 100 -3.83 -12.90 9.38
N VAL A 101 -3.29 -12.92 8.17
CA VAL A 101 -3.80 -12.21 7.00
C VAL A 101 -4.21 -13.27 5.98
N ALA A 102 -5.49 -13.29 5.63
CA ALA A 102 -6.06 -14.37 4.82
C ALA A 102 -5.51 -14.36 3.37
N ARG A 103 -5.27 -13.19 2.81
CA ARG A 103 -4.83 -13.03 1.41
C ARG A 103 -3.75 -11.96 1.32
N LEU A 104 -2.51 -12.38 1.21
CA LEU A 104 -1.32 -11.55 1.02
C LEU A 104 -0.65 -11.91 -0.30
N GLY A 105 -0.40 -10.92 -1.16
CA GLY A 105 0.32 -11.10 -2.42
C GLY A 105 1.82 -10.81 -2.24
N ILE A 106 2.67 -11.63 -2.83
CA ILE A 106 4.08 -11.31 -3.08
C ILE A 106 4.27 -11.24 -4.59
N GLY A 107 4.45 -10.02 -5.11
CA GLY A 107 4.44 -9.78 -6.55
C GLY A 107 5.04 -8.45 -6.95
N GLU A 108 4.40 -7.75 -7.87
CA GLU A 108 4.88 -6.46 -8.36
C GLU A 108 3.94 -5.34 -7.93
N VAL A 109 4.49 -4.24 -7.46
CA VAL A 109 3.72 -3.06 -7.04
C VAL A 109 4.01 -1.90 -7.97
N PHE A 110 2.97 -1.22 -8.45
CA PHE A 110 3.05 -0.05 -9.32
C PHE A 110 2.35 1.13 -8.65
N LEU A 111 2.97 2.30 -8.72
CA LEU A 111 2.33 3.55 -8.32
C LEU A 111 1.94 4.31 -9.59
N ILE A 112 0.68 4.76 -9.68
CA ILE A 112 0.13 5.49 -10.83
C ILE A 112 -0.21 6.90 -10.39
N ALA A 113 0.38 7.91 -11.04
CA ALA A 113 0.22 9.32 -10.73
C ALA A 113 0.11 10.17 -12.02
N GLY A 114 -0.26 11.43 -11.88
CA GLY A 114 -0.46 12.37 -12.97
C GLY A 114 -1.87 12.95 -13.02
N GLN A 115 -2.37 13.29 -14.21
CA GLN A 115 -3.69 13.92 -14.36
C GLN A 115 -4.81 12.93 -14.77
N SER A 116 -5.82 13.40 -15.51
CA SER A 116 -7.06 12.64 -15.79
C SER A 116 -6.83 11.24 -16.36
N ASN A 117 -5.89 11.07 -17.29
CA ASN A 117 -5.60 9.77 -17.91
C ASN A 117 -4.91 8.77 -16.97
N SER A 118 -4.39 9.24 -15.81
CA SER A 118 -3.88 8.39 -14.74
C SER A 118 -4.89 8.20 -13.60
N ALA A 119 -6.14 8.63 -13.79
CA ALA A 119 -7.19 8.64 -12.79
C ALA A 119 -8.49 8.02 -13.35
N ASN A 120 -9.63 8.24 -12.66
CA ASN A 120 -10.91 7.64 -13.01
C ASN A 120 -11.77 8.56 -13.86
N HIS A 121 -11.28 8.97 -15.04
CA HIS A 121 -12.00 9.85 -15.96
C HIS A 121 -12.37 9.19 -17.29
N GLY A 122 -12.14 7.90 -17.45
CA GLY A 122 -12.63 7.12 -18.58
C GLY A 122 -14.15 6.92 -18.54
N GLU A 123 -14.78 6.80 -19.69
CA GLU A 123 -16.23 6.62 -19.81
C GLU A 123 -16.70 5.28 -19.26
N LYS A 124 -15.96 4.20 -19.56
CA LYS A 124 -16.32 2.82 -19.22
C LYS A 124 -15.53 2.34 -18.01
N LYS A 125 -16.22 1.95 -16.96
CA LYS A 125 -15.62 1.22 -15.83
C LYS A 125 -15.28 -0.20 -16.24
N LEU A 126 -14.08 -0.63 -15.86
CA LEU A 126 -13.56 -1.96 -16.13
C LEU A 126 -13.36 -2.72 -14.82
N THR A 127 -13.35 -4.03 -14.91
CA THR A 127 -13.08 -4.95 -13.79
C THR A 127 -11.86 -5.79 -14.11
N VAL A 128 -11.16 -6.21 -13.07
CA VAL A 128 -10.07 -7.17 -13.15
C VAL A 128 -10.59 -8.53 -13.58
N GLN A 129 -9.96 -9.16 -14.57
CA GLN A 129 -10.35 -10.47 -15.09
C GLN A 129 -9.49 -11.60 -14.53
N SER A 130 -8.23 -11.34 -14.21
CA SER A 130 -7.28 -12.35 -13.72
C SER A 130 -7.51 -12.76 -12.26
N GLY A 131 -8.19 -11.95 -11.46
CA GLY A 131 -8.25 -12.10 -10.00
C GLY A 131 -6.91 -11.85 -9.29
N MET A 132 -5.89 -11.38 -10.02
CA MET A 132 -4.52 -11.21 -9.53
C MET A 132 -4.17 -9.76 -9.18
N VAL A 133 -5.08 -8.80 -9.40
CA VAL A 133 -4.80 -7.38 -9.26
C VAL A 133 -5.57 -6.78 -8.09
N THR A 134 -4.87 -6.10 -7.21
CA THR A 134 -5.47 -5.34 -6.12
C THR A 134 -4.99 -3.90 -6.12
N SER A 135 -5.79 -3.00 -5.55
CA SER A 135 -5.44 -1.60 -5.42
C SER A 135 -5.57 -1.09 -3.98
N PHE A 136 -4.72 -0.11 -3.64
CA PHE A 136 -4.68 0.55 -2.35
C PHE A 136 -5.33 1.93 -2.43
N ASP A 137 -6.40 2.15 -1.65
CA ASP A 137 -7.11 3.43 -1.63
C ASP A 137 -6.48 4.48 -0.68
N GLY A 138 -5.54 4.05 0.13
CA GLY A 138 -4.89 4.87 1.16
C GLY A 138 -5.11 4.34 2.56
N THR A 139 -6.07 3.45 2.74
CA THR A 139 -6.43 2.84 4.01
C THR A 139 -6.49 1.32 3.92
N LYS A 140 -7.01 0.78 2.84
CA LYS A 140 -7.20 -0.66 2.61
C LYS A 140 -6.81 -1.06 1.19
N TRP A 141 -6.52 -2.35 1.04
CA TRP A 141 -6.36 -3.02 -0.24
C TRP A 141 -7.65 -3.73 -0.63
N GLN A 142 -7.98 -3.71 -1.91
CA GLN A 142 -9.17 -4.34 -2.48
C GLN A 142 -8.91 -4.76 -3.92
N ILE A 143 -9.80 -5.55 -4.54
CA ILE A 143 -9.72 -5.85 -5.97
C ILE A 143 -9.68 -4.53 -6.75
N ALA A 144 -8.84 -4.46 -7.77
CA ALA A 144 -8.57 -3.23 -8.53
C ALA A 144 -9.63 -2.90 -9.59
N ASP A 145 -10.90 -3.15 -9.28
CA ASP A 145 -12.02 -2.73 -10.14
C ASP A 145 -12.20 -1.22 -10.11
N ASP A 146 -12.66 -0.64 -11.21
CA ASP A 146 -12.94 0.80 -11.28
C ASP A 146 -14.17 1.22 -10.46
N PRO A 147 -14.15 2.38 -9.84
CA PRO A 147 -13.09 3.39 -9.88
C PRO A 147 -11.96 3.08 -8.88
N GLN A 148 -10.73 3.43 -9.24
CA GLN A 148 -9.57 3.22 -8.37
C GLN A 148 -9.63 4.13 -7.14
N GLY A 149 -9.57 3.53 -5.95
CA GLY A 149 -9.48 4.28 -4.70
C GLY A 149 -8.20 5.12 -4.65
N GLY A 150 -8.30 6.34 -4.14
CA GLY A 150 -7.14 7.24 -4.05
C GLY A 150 -6.88 8.12 -5.26
N ALA A 151 -7.38 7.81 -6.46
CA ALA A 151 -7.38 8.69 -7.63
C ALA A 151 -8.66 9.51 -7.73
N SER A 152 -8.61 10.65 -8.43
CA SER A 152 -9.79 11.49 -8.66
C SER A 152 -10.71 10.91 -9.75
N GLY A 153 -11.97 11.39 -9.77
CA GLY A 153 -12.98 10.91 -10.70
C GLY A 153 -13.75 9.70 -10.18
N ARG A 154 -14.78 9.29 -10.93
CA ARG A 154 -15.69 8.18 -10.58
C ARG A 154 -15.99 7.26 -11.77
N GLY A 155 -15.31 7.47 -12.91
CA GLY A 155 -15.43 6.68 -14.13
C GLY A 155 -14.46 5.52 -14.15
N GLY A 156 -14.08 5.13 -15.38
CA GLY A 156 -13.11 4.07 -15.63
C GLY A 156 -11.67 4.54 -15.65
N SER A 157 -10.75 3.58 -15.67
CA SER A 157 -9.31 3.82 -15.78
C SER A 157 -8.65 2.74 -16.63
N PHE A 158 -7.37 2.94 -16.98
CA PHE A 158 -6.58 1.87 -17.61
C PHE A 158 -6.06 0.83 -16.61
N THR A 159 -6.28 1.04 -15.32
CA THR A 159 -5.70 0.23 -14.23
C THR A 159 -6.07 -1.25 -14.30
N PRO A 160 -7.36 -1.66 -14.43
CA PRO A 160 -7.70 -3.07 -14.48
C PRO A 160 -7.02 -3.82 -15.64
N PRO A 161 -7.11 -3.39 -16.91
CA PRO A 161 -6.45 -4.09 -18.01
C PRO A 161 -4.92 -4.01 -17.96
N PHE A 162 -4.34 -2.92 -17.46
CA PHE A 162 -2.92 -2.82 -17.21
C PHE A 162 -2.48 -3.86 -16.17
N GLY A 163 -3.19 -3.94 -15.05
CA GLY A 163 -2.91 -4.91 -14.00
C GLY A 163 -2.98 -6.35 -14.49
N ASP A 164 -4.02 -6.70 -15.25
CA ASP A 164 -4.17 -8.03 -15.85
C ASP A 164 -3.04 -8.37 -16.83
N ALA A 165 -2.63 -7.40 -17.66
CA ALA A 165 -1.51 -7.58 -18.59
C ALA A 165 -0.19 -7.80 -17.82
N MET A 166 0.03 -7.07 -16.72
CA MET A 166 1.23 -7.23 -15.89
C MET A 166 1.19 -8.55 -15.10
N ALA A 167 0.02 -8.95 -14.58
CA ALA A 167 -0.15 -10.24 -13.94
C ALA A 167 0.21 -11.39 -14.88
N LYS A 168 -0.29 -11.33 -16.12
CA LYS A 168 0.06 -12.29 -17.17
C LYS A 168 1.55 -12.28 -17.52
N ARG A 169 2.17 -11.08 -17.61
CA ARG A 169 3.59 -10.92 -17.98
C ARG A 169 4.53 -11.46 -16.93
N PHE A 170 4.25 -11.22 -15.65
CA PHE A 170 5.15 -11.56 -14.55
C PHE A 170 4.78 -12.84 -13.83
N ASP A 171 3.57 -13.36 -14.08
CA ASP A 171 2.98 -14.52 -13.40
C ASP A 171 2.96 -14.37 -11.88
N VAL A 172 2.58 -13.18 -11.39
CA VAL A 172 2.54 -12.85 -9.97
C VAL A 172 1.37 -11.90 -9.66
N PRO A 173 0.95 -11.77 -8.38
CA PRO A 173 0.03 -10.74 -7.93
C PRO A 173 0.53 -9.32 -8.28
N ILE A 174 -0.41 -8.45 -8.64
CA ILE A 174 -0.13 -7.05 -8.95
C ILE A 174 -0.82 -6.14 -7.93
N GLY A 175 -0.03 -5.29 -7.30
CA GLY A 175 -0.51 -4.22 -6.44
C GLY A 175 -0.48 -2.88 -7.16
N ILE A 176 -1.58 -2.13 -7.11
CA ILE A 176 -1.68 -0.79 -7.71
C ILE A 176 -1.92 0.24 -6.62
N VAL A 177 -1.19 1.35 -6.68
CA VAL A 177 -1.40 2.52 -5.83
C VAL A 177 -1.68 3.72 -6.72
N SER A 178 -2.97 4.00 -6.97
CA SER A 178 -3.39 5.09 -7.85
C SER A 178 -3.62 6.38 -7.06
N ILE A 179 -3.02 7.49 -7.50
CA ILE A 179 -3.17 8.82 -6.89
C ILE A 179 -3.43 9.93 -7.91
N GLY A 180 -3.66 9.61 -9.17
CA GLY A 180 -3.91 10.57 -10.24
C GLY A 180 -4.97 11.61 -9.87
N SER A 181 -4.80 12.86 -10.32
CA SER A 181 -5.67 13.99 -10.03
C SER A 181 -6.04 14.73 -11.32
N GLY A 182 -7.30 14.63 -11.74
CA GLY A 182 -7.79 15.19 -12.99
C GLY A 182 -7.57 16.70 -13.10
N GLY A 183 -7.26 17.18 -14.31
CA GLY A 183 -7.08 18.59 -14.64
C GLY A 183 -5.80 19.25 -14.09
N THR A 184 -4.94 18.53 -13.38
CA THR A 184 -3.74 19.13 -12.78
C THR A 184 -2.60 19.29 -13.79
N SER A 185 -1.88 20.40 -13.71
CA SER A 185 -0.57 20.62 -14.32
C SER A 185 0.55 20.11 -13.39
N VAL A 186 1.78 20.14 -13.85
CA VAL A 186 2.94 19.77 -13.00
C VAL A 186 3.05 20.66 -11.76
N ARG A 187 2.57 21.90 -11.84
CA ARG A 187 2.68 22.90 -10.77
C ARG A 187 1.98 22.48 -9.47
N GLU A 188 0.82 21.84 -9.57
CA GLU A 188 0.10 21.33 -8.41
C GLU A 188 0.77 20.12 -7.75
N TRP A 189 1.74 19.51 -8.44
CA TRP A 189 2.55 18.39 -7.95
C TRP A 189 3.90 18.80 -7.35
N LEU A 190 4.20 20.12 -7.36
CA LEU A 190 5.43 20.65 -6.76
C LEU A 190 5.36 20.61 -5.22
N PRO A 191 6.51 20.56 -4.53
CA PRO A 191 6.57 20.70 -3.09
C PRO A 191 5.95 22.02 -2.59
N LYS A 192 5.47 22.02 -1.34
CA LYS A 192 4.97 23.24 -0.70
C LYS A 192 6.03 24.34 -0.75
N GLY A 193 5.60 25.56 -1.08
CA GLY A 193 6.48 26.73 -1.18
C GLY A 193 7.15 26.91 -2.53
N SER A 194 6.99 25.98 -3.49
CA SER A 194 7.49 26.17 -4.87
C SER A 194 6.71 27.25 -5.57
N ARG A 195 7.40 28.22 -6.16
CA ARG A 195 6.82 29.41 -6.80
C ARG A 195 6.87 29.33 -8.31
N PHE A 196 5.89 29.94 -8.96
CA PHE A 196 5.77 30.03 -10.41
C PHE A 196 4.94 31.25 -10.83
N PRO A 197 5.23 31.88 -12.00
CA PRO A 197 4.62 33.15 -12.36
C PRO A 197 3.18 33.04 -12.84
N ASN A 198 2.79 31.90 -13.44
CA ASN A 198 1.47 31.75 -14.06
C ASN A 198 0.56 30.83 -13.25
N PRO A 199 -0.78 31.10 -13.21
CA PRO A 199 -1.70 30.23 -12.49
C PRO A 199 -1.71 28.83 -13.11
N PRO A 200 -1.80 27.77 -12.27
CA PRO A 200 -2.04 26.43 -12.74
C PRO A 200 -3.53 26.22 -13.07
N THR A 201 -3.86 25.05 -13.58
CA THR A 201 -5.26 24.72 -13.94
C THR A 201 -6.18 24.62 -12.72
N ILE A 202 -5.68 24.09 -11.60
CA ILE A 202 -6.48 23.82 -10.38
C ILE A 202 -6.05 24.76 -9.23
N LEU A 203 -6.74 25.89 -9.10
CA LEU A 203 -6.37 26.96 -8.18
C LEU A 203 -6.47 26.58 -6.68
N ASN A 204 -7.32 25.67 -6.28
CA ASN A 204 -7.47 25.31 -4.87
C ASN A 204 -6.23 24.58 -4.28
N LYS A 205 -5.29 24.15 -5.11
CA LYS A 205 -4.05 23.48 -4.72
C LYS A 205 -2.85 24.45 -4.63
N VAL A 206 -3.08 25.72 -4.90
CA VAL A 206 -2.05 26.76 -4.88
C VAL A 206 -2.56 28.01 -4.17
N THR A 207 -1.66 28.93 -3.88
CA THR A 207 -1.96 30.24 -3.29
C THR A 207 -1.40 31.32 -4.20
N GLN A 208 -2.19 32.36 -4.50
CA GLN A 208 -1.68 33.56 -5.15
C GLN A 208 -1.01 34.45 -4.09
N LEU A 209 0.20 34.93 -4.40
CA LEU A 209 0.97 35.81 -3.54
C LEU A 209 0.69 37.29 -3.88
N GLU A 210 1.01 38.20 -2.97
CA GLU A 210 0.79 39.65 -3.18
C GLU A 210 1.54 40.24 -4.39
N ASN A 211 2.68 39.63 -4.76
CA ASN A 211 3.46 40.02 -5.94
C ASN A 211 2.92 39.45 -7.26
N GLY A 212 1.76 38.78 -7.23
CA GLY A 212 1.13 38.18 -8.40
C GLY A 212 1.62 36.77 -8.77
N GLU A 213 2.69 36.27 -8.16
CA GLU A 213 3.14 34.90 -8.34
C GLU A 213 2.21 33.90 -7.64
N TRP A 214 2.39 32.64 -7.97
CA TRP A 214 1.67 31.52 -7.38
C TRP A 214 2.61 30.62 -6.61
N GLU A 215 2.12 30.01 -5.55
CA GLU A 215 2.88 29.09 -4.70
C GLU A 215 2.13 27.77 -4.50
N SER A 216 2.82 26.64 -4.65
CA SER A 216 2.24 25.33 -4.39
C SER A 216 1.95 25.13 -2.90
N LYS A 217 0.76 24.61 -2.60
CA LYS A 217 0.40 24.12 -1.24
C LYS A 217 1.01 22.76 -0.93
N GLY A 218 1.65 22.09 -1.89
CA GLY A 218 2.30 20.77 -1.73
C GLY A 218 1.33 19.59 -1.62
N LEU A 219 0.03 19.78 -1.79
CA LEU A 219 -0.97 18.74 -1.48
C LEU A 219 -0.77 17.43 -2.26
N LEU A 220 -0.47 17.50 -3.55
CA LEU A 220 -0.26 16.32 -4.38
C LEU A 220 1.14 15.74 -4.21
N PHE A 221 2.15 16.60 -3.99
CA PHE A 221 3.49 16.17 -3.63
C PHE A 221 3.49 15.36 -2.33
N ASP A 222 2.84 15.89 -1.30
CA ASP A 222 2.74 15.22 0.00
C ASP A 222 1.97 13.90 -0.10
N LYS A 223 0.92 13.86 -0.93
CA LYS A 223 0.16 12.64 -1.22
C LYS A 223 1.07 11.58 -1.86
N LEU A 224 1.85 11.95 -2.88
CA LEU A 224 2.81 11.08 -3.55
C LEU A 224 3.89 10.60 -2.56
N ALA A 225 4.53 11.55 -1.86
CA ALA A 225 5.57 11.26 -0.89
C ALA A 225 5.08 10.32 0.22
N ASN A 226 3.84 10.51 0.70
CA ASN A 226 3.25 9.63 1.69
C ASN A 226 3.04 8.20 1.16
N ARG A 227 2.58 8.03 -0.08
CA ARG A 227 2.43 6.69 -0.69
C ARG A 227 3.79 6.00 -0.84
N LEU A 228 4.80 6.72 -1.31
CA LEU A 228 6.17 6.19 -1.41
C LEU A 228 6.72 5.79 -0.04
N ARG A 229 6.45 6.58 0.99
CA ARG A 229 6.88 6.26 2.37
C ARG A 229 6.19 5.02 2.94
N ILE A 230 4.88 4.85 2.68
CA ILE A 230 4.11 3.66 3.09
C ILE A 230 4.65 2.41 2.40
N LEU A 231 4.92 2.46 1.11
CA LEU A 231 5.51 1.34 0.37
C LEU A 231 6.94 1.04 0.84
N GLY A 232 7.68 2.07 1.23
CA GLY A 232 9.05 1.96 1.71
C GLY A 232 10.09 1.80 0.60
N PRO A 233 11.38 1.77 0.97
CA PRO A 233 12.47 1.54 0.03
C PRO A 233 12.29 0.20 -0.68
N ASN A 234 12.43 0.21 -2.01
CA ASN A 234 12.22 -0.96 -2.88
C ASN A 234 10.83 -1.62 -2.77
N GLY A 235 9.84 -0.95 -2.15
CA GLY A 235 8.50 -1.47 -1.94
C GLY A 235 7.57 -1.38 -3.16
N PHE A 236 8.09 -0.95 -4.30
CA PHE A 236 7.38 -0.87 -5.58
C PHE A 236 8.38 -1.01 -6.74
N ARG A 237 7.86 -1.46 -7.89
CA ARG A 237 8.65 -1.64 -9.10
C ARG A 237 8.94 -0.32 -9.81
N THR A 238 7.93 0.50 -9.99
CA THR A 238 8.05 1.79 -10.71
C THR A 238 6.87 2.71 -10.44
N VAL A 239 7.06 3.99 -10.77
CA VAL A 239 6.00 4.99 -10.86
C VAL A 239 5.63 5.16 -12.34
N LEU A 240 4.34 5.05 -12.64
CA LEU A 240 3.76 5.40 -13.93
C LEU A 240 3.22 6.83 -13.83
N TRP A 241 3.85 7.73 -14.54
CA TRP A 241 3.48 9.15 -14.56
C TRP A 241 2.82 9.49 -15.90
N HIS A 242 1.53 9.87 -15.86
CA HIS A 242 0.82 10.36 -17.03
C HIS A 242 0.25 11.74 -16.76
N GLN A 243 0.94 12.76 -17.26
CA GLN A 243 0.62 14.17 -17.08
C GLN A 243 1.24 14.96 -18.25
N GLY A 244 0.64 16.10 -18.62
CA GLY A 244 1.14 16.98 -19.69
C GLY A 244 0.02 17.77 -20.40
N GLU A 245 -1.19 17.23 -20.49
CA GLU A 245 -2.28 17.86 -21.24
C GLU A 245 -2.66 19.23 -20.65
N SER A 246 -2.68 19.35 -19.31
CA SER A 246 -2.94 20.64 -18.66
C SER A 246 -1.78 21.62 -18.77
N ASP A 247 -0.54 21.14 -18.97
CA ASP A 247 0.63 22.00 -19.21
C ASP A 247 0.69 22.46 -20.68
N ALA A 248 0.32 21.60 -21.62
CA ALA A 248 0.29 21.93 -23.06
C ALA A 248 -0.67 23.09 -23.38
N ASN A 249 -1.73 23.26 -22.61
CA ASN A 249 -2.68 24.35 -22.72
C ASN A 249 -2.20 25.67 -22.10
N GLN A 250 -1.07 25.69 -21.42
CA GLN A 250 -0.48 26.89 -20.83
C GLN A 250 0.28 27.64 -21.93
N ARG A 251 -0.14 28.87 -22.22
CA ARG A 251 0.47 29.74 -23.24
C ARG A 251 1.84 30.33 -22.85
N ASP A 252 2.56 29.67 -22.00
CA ASP A 252 3.87 30.14 -21.56
C ASP A 252 4.97 29.55 -22.45
N SER A 253 5.33 30.34 -23.49
CA SER A 253 6.38 29.98 -24.44
C SER A 253 7.79 29.82 -23.83
N THR A 254 7.98 30.22 -22.56
CA THR A 254 9.26 30.12 -21.89
C THR A 254 9.46 28.79 -21.17
N ARG A 255 8.45 27.93 -21.19
CA ARG A 255 8.46 26.62 -20.49
C ARG A 255 8.38 25.47 -21.48
N THR A 256 9.43 25.26 -22.21
CA THR A 256 9.73 23.92 -22.72
C THR A 256 10.00 23.02 -21.52
N LEU A 257 9.15 22.02 -21.32
CA LEU A 257 9.50 20.92 -20.42
C LEU A 257 10.83 20.36 -20.96
N PRO A 258 11.84 20.14 -20.12
CA PRO A 258 12.99 19.37 -20.55
C PRO A 258 12.47 18.00 -20.99
N GLY A 259 12.76 17.64 -22.25
CA GLY A 259 12.41 16.37 -22.85
C GLY A 259 13.13 15.19 -22.14
#